data_eddab3c6c26bbcc90b96273ad46335ec
#
_entry.id   eddab3c6c26bbcc90b96273ad46335ec
#
_cell.length_a   1.000
_cell.length_b   1.000
_cell.length_c   1.000
_cell.angle_alpha   90.00
_cell.angle_beta   90.00
_cell.angle_gamma   90.00
#
_symmetry.space_group_name_H-M   'P 1'
#
loop_
_entity.id
_entity.type
_entity.pdbx_description
1 polymer ?
#
loop_
_entity_poly.entity_id
_entity_poly.type
_entity_poly.pdbx_seq_one_letter_code
_entity_poly.pdbx_strand_id
1 'polypeptide(L)'
;MTGRRATVWQESDSSAFLDAVIALDDTTLVAMGDPIDGCLCVVRSEDGGQPWAKVPCAVKDGPGVPASREGEAAFAASNGNLSFAGDTVWMLSGGGASRVYRSLDRGQSWTVFDTPIQQGGQMTGGFSLDFADARHGIVWGGNWEAKEDNTARAAVTSDGGETWTLLADGAGPGYGSSVRYRPGSAGQQLALVGTPGGVDVSDDGGTTWRHVSDSSFYAARFSPDGSALWVSGNGQLGRFPASVLGW
;
A
#
# COMPACT_ATOMS: atom_id res chain seq x y z
N MET A 1 -29.68 12.39 11.90
CA MET A 1 -28.44 12.77 12.63
C MET A 1 -27.67 13.76 11.76
N THR A 2 -27.59 15.03 12.16
CA THR A 2 -26.75 16.00 11.47
C THR A 2 -25.31 15.79 11.94
N GLY A 3 -24.53 15.02 11.16
CA GLY A 3 -23.12 14.82 11.43
C GLY A 3 -22.37 16.15 11.44
N ARG A 4 -21.87 16.58 12.61
CA ARG A 4 -20.97 17.73 12.70
C ARG A 4 -19.63 17.33 12.10
N ARG A 5 -19.15 18.04 11.09
CA ARG A 5 -17.74 17.98 10.68
C ARG A 5 -16.89 18.55 11.83
N ALA A 6 -15.87 17.79 12.25
CA ALA A 6 -14.84 18.25 13.16
C ALA A 6 -13.48 18.02 12.50
N THR A 7 -12.58 18.99 12.56
CA THR A 7 -11.17 18.77 12.26
C THR A 7 -10.54 18.11 13.48
N VAL A 8 -10.05 16.90 13.33
CA VAL A 8 -9.46 16.10 14.42
C VAL A 8 -7.95 16.18 14.46
N TRP A 9 -7.35 16.61 13.35
CA TRP A 9 -5.94 16.93 13.21
C TRP A 9 -5.73 17.85 12.00
N GLN A 10 -4.73 18.70 12.07
CA GLN A 10 -4.35 19.58 10.99
C GLN A 10 -2.85 19.82 10.99
N GLU A 11 -2.21 19.64 9.82
CA GLU A 11 -0.85 20.09 9.58
C GLU A 11 -0.86 21.53 9.08
N SER A 12 0.09 22.32 9.55
CA SER A 12 0.25 23.72 9.15
C SER A 12 1.12 23.89 7.91
N ASP A 13 1.93 22.89 7.56
CA ASP A 13 2.72 22.92 6.34
C ASP A 13 1.83 22.82 5.12
N SER A 14 1.98 23.77 4.18
CA SER A 14 1.16 23.86 2.98
C SER A 14 1.43 22.75 1.96
N SER A 15 2.53 22.01 2.10
CA SER A 15 2.87 20.84 1.29
C SER A 15 2.25 19.54 1.82
N ALA A 16 1.59 19.60 2.98
CA ALA A 16 1.00 18.42 3.61
C ALA A 16 -0.04 17.74 2.71
N PHE A 17 0.18 16.47 2.42
CA PHE A 17 -0.75 15.63 1.70
C PHE A 17 -0.80 14.24 2.34
N LEU A 18 -2.01 13.79 2.72
CA LEU A 18 -2.21 12.45 3.27
C LEU A 18 -2.66 11.50 2.16
N ASP A 19 -1.93 10.40 2.01
CA ASP A 19 -2.09 9.45 0.91
C ASP A 19 -2.95 8.24 1.28
N ALA A 20 -2.83 7.76 2.52
CA ALA A 20 -3.50 6.56 2.96
C ALA A 20 -3.90 6.61 4.42
N VAL A 21 -4.98 5.89 4.75
CA VAL A 21 -5.45 5.67 6.13
C VAL A 21 -5.95 4.24 6.29
N ILE A 22 -5.61 3.61 7.43
CA ILE A 22 -6.14 2.30 7.82
C ILE A 22 -6.60 2.32 9.29
N ALA A 23 -7.59 1.50 9.59
CA ALA A 23 -7.97 1.14 10.94
C ALA A 23 -7.37 -0.23 11.27
N LEU A 24 -6.62 -0.33 12.36
CA LEU A 24 -6.06 -1.59 12.85
C LEU A 24 -7.11 -2.33 13.68
N ASP A 25 -7.94 -1.57 14.38
CA ASP A 25 -9.12 -2.01 15.14
C ASP A 25 -10.07 -0.81 15.35
N ASP A 26 -11.06 -0.95 16.23
CA ASP A 26 -12.08 0.08 16.51
C ASP A 26 -11.50 1.36 17.15
N THR A 27 -10.29 1.31 17.70
CA THR A 27 -9.65 2.43 18.41
C THR A 27 -8.41 2.96 17.72
N THR A 28 -7.60 2.09 17.12
CA THR A 28 -6.30 2.47 16.57
C THR A 28 -6.38 2.66 15.06
N LEU A 29 -6.06 3.87 14.63
CA LEU A 29 -5.97 4.24 13.22
C LEU A 29 -4.58 4.81 12.93
N VAL A 30 -4.10 4.56 11.71
CA VAL A 30 -2.84 5.10 11.19
C VAL A 30 -3.11 5.73 9.84
N ALA A 31 -2.62 6.95 9.63
CA ALA A 31 -2.59 7.58 8.32
C ALA A 31 -1.14 8.01 7.99
N MET A 32 -0.83 8.01 6.70
CA MET A 32 0.49 8.42 6.21
C MET A 32 0.36 9.31 4.99
N GLY A 33 1.39 10.08 4.73
CA GLY A 33 1.45 10.99 3.59
C GLY A 33 2.86 11.41 3.23
N ASP A 34 2.95 12.33 2.29
CA ASP A 34 4.20 12.87 1.78
C ASP A 34 5.14 13.40 2.87
N PRO A 35 6.45 13.45 2.62
CA PRO A 35 7.43 13.88 3.61
C PRO A 35 7.20 15.32 4.09
N ILE A 36 7.21 15.49 5.41
CA ILE A 36 7.21 16.77 6.12
C ILE A 36 8.32 16.71 7.16
N ASP A 37 9.10 17.78 7.29
CA ASP A 37 10.24 17.84 8.23
C ASP A 37 11.34 16.78 7.97
N GLY A 38 11.39 16.20 6.75
CA GLY A 38 12.40 15.25 6.34
C GLY A 38 12.08 13.77 6.59
N CYS A 39 10.85 13.43 6.96
CA CYS A 39 10.35 12.04 7.02
C CYS A 39 8.91 11.97 6.50
N LEU A 40 8.43 10.78 6.11
CA LEU A 40 7.02 10.59 5.76
C LEU A 40 6.12 11.05 6.91
N CYS A 41 5.08 11.81 6.58
CA CYS A 41 4.10 12.25 7.57
C CYS A 41 3.27 11.06 8.05
N VAL A 42 3.40 10.70 9.32
CA VAL A 42 2.59 9.65 9.95
C VAL A 42 1.80 10.24 11.09
N VAL A 43 0.50 10.00 11.09
CA VAL A 43 -0.38 10.41 12.19
C VAL A 43 -1.16 9.20 12.70
N ARG A 44 -1.37 9.14 14.03
CA ARG A 44 -2.06 8.04 14.71
C ARG A 44 -3.18 8.56 15.60
N SER A 45 -4.21 7.74 15.75
CA SER A 45 -5.23 7.85 16.79
C SER A 45 -5.30 6.54 17.58
N GLU A 46 -5.61 6.63 18.86
CA GLU A 46 -5.78 5.49 19.80
C GLU A 46 -7.17 5.46 20.45
N ASP A 47 -8.10 6.29 19.95
CA ASP A 47 -9.43 6.43 20.53
C ASP A 47 -10.56 6.51 19.50
N GLY A 48 -10.39 5.82 18.38
CA GLY A 48 -11.39 5.79 17.30
C GLY A 48 -11.41 7.04 16.43
N GLY A 49 -10.27 7.76 16.37
CA GLY A 49 -10.10 8.91 15.49
C GLY A 49 -10.22 10.27 16.18
N GLN A 50 -10.15 10.33 17.53
CA GLN A 50 -10.22 11.58 18.31
C GLN A 50 -9.41 11.48 19.62
N PRO A 51 -8.23 12.12 19.76
CA PRO A 51 -7.51 12.92 18.77
C PRO A 51 -6.59 12.09 17.87
N TRP A 52 -5.93 12.81 16.95
CA TRP A 52 -4.81 12.30 16.19
C TRP A 52 -3.52 12.99 16.64
N ALA A 53 -2.41 12.26 16.63
CA ALA A 53 -1.09 12.78 16.95
C ALA A 53 -0.08 12.42 15.85
N LYS A 54 0.79 13.37 15.47
CA LYS A 54 1.88 13.15 14.55
C LYS A 54 2.97 12.31 15.21
N VAL A 55 3.42 11.27 14.54
CA VAL A 55 4.59 10.49 14.95
C VAL A 55 5.84 11.31 14.55
N PRO A 56 6.77 11.58 15.47
CA PRO A 56 7.93 12.41 15.16
C PRO A 56 8.88 11.70 14.19
N CYS A 57 9.64 12.47 13.44
CA CYS A 57 10.79 11.93 12.71
C CYS A 57 11.81 11.36 13.69
N ALA A 58 12.39 10.21 13.35
CA ALA A 58 13.44 9.58 14.14
C ALA A 58 14.69 10.46 14.17
N VAL A 59 15.26 10.62 15.36
CA VAL A 59 16.57 11.28 15.53
C VAL A 59 17.64 10.20 15.54
N LYS A 60 18.45 10.15 14.49
CA LYS A 60 19.40 9.05 14.24
C LYS A 60 18.66 7.72 14.16
N ASP A 61 19.04 6.73 14.95
CA ASP A 61 18.42 5.39 15.03
C ASP A 61 17.41 5.31 16.17
N GLY A 62 16.90 6.44 16.64
CA GLY A 62 15.90 6.53 17.70
C GLY A 62 14.48 6.20 17.21
N PRO A 63 13.50 6.19 18.15
CA PRO A 63 12.09 5.94 17.79
C PRO A 63 11.54 7.07 16.91
N GLY A 64 10.55 6.72 16.08
CA GLY A 64 9.87 7.64 15.17
C GLY A 64 9.94 7.15 13.73
N VAL A 65 9.67 8.04 12.79
CA VAL A 65 9.69 7.73 11.35
C VAL A 65 11.09 8.03 10.80
N PRO A 66 11.78 7.05 10.18
CA PRO A 66 13.09 7.27 9.57
C PRO A 66 13.06 8.35 8.49
N ALA A 67 14.19 9.02 8.30
CA ALA A 67 14.33 10.07 7.31
C ALA A 67 14.02 9.59 5.89
N SER A 68 13.29 10.41 5.15
CA SER A 68 13.03 10.22 3.73
C SER A 68 14.29 10.50 2.92
N ARG A 69 14.39 9.87 1.73
CA ARG A 69 15.39 10.20 0.72
C ARG A 69 14.89 11.32 -0.18
N GLU A 70 15.80 11.92 -0.95
CA GLU A 70 15.44 12.96 -1.92
C GLU A 70 14.43 12.44 -2.95
N GLY A 71 13.34 13.17 -3.16
CA GLY A 71 12.27 12.82 -4.09
C GLY A 71 11.40 11.64 -3.67
N GLU A 72 11.60 11.08 -2.48
CA GLU A 72 10.73 10.04 -1.93
C GLU A 72 9.36 10.63 -1.55
N ALA A 73 8.29 9.95 -1.92
CA ALA A 73 6.91 10.37 -1.74
C ALA A 73 5.99 9.16 -1.55
N ALA A 74 4.69 9.38 -1.52
CA ALA A 74 3.68 8.32 -1.54
C ALA A 74 2.66 8.55 -2.67
N PHE A 75 1.77 7.59 -2.91
CA PHE A 75 0.79 7.66 -4.01
C PHE A 75 -0.64 7.37 -3.51
N ALA A 76 -1.47 8.39 -3.42
CA ALA A 76 -2.79 8.36 -2.80
C ALA A 76 -3.86 7.54 -3.54
N ALA A 77 -3.71 7.30 -4.85
CA ALA A 77 -4.80 6.88 -5.73
C ALA A 77 -5.57 5.62 -5.26
N SER A 78 -4.92 4.70 -4.58
CA SER A 78 -5.52 3.41 -4.20
C SER A 78 -5.78 3.25 -2.70
N ASN A 79 -5.29 4.17 -1.85
CA ASN A 79 -5.14 3.92 -0.41
C ASN A 79 -4.34 2.62 -0.16
N GLY A 80 -3.40 2.31 -1.06
CA GLY A 80 -2.67 1.05 -1.15
C GLY A 80 -1.34 1.02 -0.42
N ASN A 81 -0.91 2.16 0.12
CA ASN A 81 0.41 2.36 0.71
C ASN A 81 0.52 1.88 2.16
N LEU A 82 -0.57 1.42 2.76
CA LEU A 82 -0.63 0.88 4.11
C LEU A 82 -1.21 -0.53 4.12
N SER A 83 -0.59 -1.42 4.91
CA SER A 83 -1.10 -2.75 5.24
C SER A 83 -0.75 -3.09 6.69
N PHE A 84 -1.45 -4.06 7.29
CA PHE A 84 -1.15 -4.53 8.64
C PHE A 84 -1.50 -6.01 8.82
N ALA A 85 -0.79 -6.66 9.77
CA ALA A 85 -1.11 -8.00 10.26
C ALA A 85 -0.78 -8.06 11.77
N GLY A 86 -1.80 -8.24 12.59
CA GLY A 86 -1.67 -8.12 14.05
C GLY A 86 -1.21 -6.72 14.45
N ASP A 87 -0.13 -6.64 15.23
CA ASP A 87 0.44 -5.36 15.67
C ASP A 87 1.47 -4.76 14.68
N THR A 88 1.81 -5.51 13.63
CA THR A 88 2.75 -5.04 12.61
C THR A 88 2.03 -4.22 11.55
N VAL A 89 2.58 -3.04 11.26
CA VAL A 89 2.10 -2.13 10.22
C VAL A 89 3.22 -1.89 9.22
N TRP A 90 2.88 -1.89 7.95
CA TRP A 90 3.80 -1.53 6.87
C TRP A 90 3.28 -0.34 6.08
N MET A 91 4.19 0.53 5.66
CA MET A 91 3.93 1.56 4.67
C MET A 91 4.96 1.53 3.55
N LEU A 92 4.53 1.91 2.35
CA LEU A 92 5.32 1.88 1.13
C LEU A 92 5.47 3.30 0.59
N SER A 93 6.71 3.66 0.25
CA SER A 93 7.02 4.87 -0.50
C SER A 93 7.32 4.58 -1.97
N GLY A 94 7.40 5.63 -2.76
CA GLY A 94 7.76 5.63 -4.17
C GLY A 94 8.42 6.94 -4.58
N GLY A 95 8.48 7.22 -5.86
CA GLY A 95 9.16 8.41 -6.37
C GLY A 95 10.67 8.21 -6.46
N GLY A 96 11.45 9.12 -5.86
CA GLY A 96 12.90 9.09 -5.83
C GLY A 96 13.48 7.85 -5.16
N ALA A 97 12.75 7.27 -4.20
CA ALA A 97 13.08 5.98 -3.58
C ALA A 97 11.81 5.19 -3.27
N SER A 98 11.85 3.87 -3.45
CA SER A 98 10.79 2.95 -3.06
C SER A 98 11.27 2.08 -1.91
N ARG A 99 10.75 2.37 -0.72
CA ARG A 99 11.14 1.70 0.52
C ARG A 99 9.92 1.23 1.30
N VAL A 100 10.10 0.16 2.06
CA VAL A 100 9.09 -0.31 3.00
C VAL A 100 9.49 0.09 4.41
N TYR A 101 8.60 0.77 5.09
CA TYR A 101 8.73 1.11 6.50
C TYR A 101 7.87 0.13 7.30
N ARG A 102 8.45 -0.50 8.32
CA ARG A 102 7.77 -1.47 9.18
C ARG A 102 7.76 -0.98 10.63
N SER A 103 6.60 -1.03 11.22
CA SER A 103 6.37 -0.83 12.65
C SER A 103 5.94 -2.15 13.29
N LEU A 104 6.51 -2.49 14.44
CA LEU A 104 6.12 -3.66 15.25
C LEU A 104 5.28 -3.26 16.47
N ASP A 105 4.96 -1.98 16.59
CA ASP A 105 4.30 -1.36 17.76
C ASP A 105 3.09 -0.50 17.34
N ARG A 106 2.36 -0.98 16.31
CA ARG A 106 1.11 -0.36 15.82
C ARG A 106 1.31 1.06 15.30
N GLY A 107 2.47 1.33 14.67
CA GLY A 107 2.78 2.60 14.01
C GLY A 107 3.41 3.66 14.92
N GLN A 108 3.93 3.31 16.10
CA GLN A 108 4.58 4.27 16.99
C GLN A 108 6.04 4.53 16.59
N SER A 109 6.76 3.49 16.22
CA SER A 109 8.13 3.59 15.71
C SER A 109 8.31 2.72 14.46
N TRP A 110 9.29 3.08 13.64
CA TRP A 110 9.44 2.50 12.31
C TRP A 110 10.89 2.17 12.00
N THR A 111 11.08 1.07 11.31
CA THR A 111 12.34 0.69 10.65
C THR A 111 12.12 0.68 9.15
N VAL A 112 13.10 1.10 8.36
CA VAL A 112 12.97 1.21 6.91
C VAL A 112 13.89 0.23 6.19
N PHE A 113 13.38 -0.38 5.11
CA PHE A 113 14.06 -1.36 4.28
C PHE A 113 13.98 -0.94 2.81
N ASP A 114 15.07 -1.14 2.06
CA ASP A 114 15.09 -0.88 0.63
C ASP A 114 14.32 -1.97 -0.13
N THR A 115 13.68 -1.58 -1.22
CA THR A 115 13.09 -2.52 -2.18
C THR A 115 13.85 -2.50 -3.49
N PRO A 116 13.89 -3.61 -4.24
CA PRO A 116 14.54 -3.66 -5.54
C PRO A 116 13.66 -3.19 -6.70
N ILE A 117 12.42 -2.74 -6.43
CA ILE A 117 11.51 -2.31 -7.49
C ILE A 117 11.95 -1.00 -8.13
N GLN A 118 11.41 -0.73 -9.31
CA GLN A 118 11.69 0.49 -10.07
C GLN A 118 11.48 1.74 -9.22
N GLN A 119 12.42 2.69 -9.29
CA GLN A 119 12.43 3.94 -8.51
C GLN A 119 13.33 4.98 -9.19
N GLY A 120 13.39 6.21 -8.65
CA GLY A 120 14.27 7.27 -9.13
C GLY A 120 13.59 8.28 -10.06
N GLY A 121 12.32 8.08 -10.40
CA GLY A 121 11.50 9.03 -11.14
C GLY A 121 10.29 9.47 -10.34
N GLN A 122 9.80 10.69 -10.59
CA GLN A 122 8.68 11.28 -9.85
C GLN A 122 7.40 10.41 -9.89
N MET A 123 7.17 9.71 -10.99
CA MET A 123 5.99 8.86 -11.20
C MET A 123 6.33 7.37 -11.27
N THR A 124 7.45 6.97 -10.65
CA THR A 124 7.89 5.58 -10.55
C THR A 124 7.90 5.10 -9.11
N GLY A 125 7.92 3.80 -8.92
CA GLY A 125 8.12 3.21 -7.59
C GLY A 125 6.93 2.40 -7.11
N GLY A 126 6.81 2.29 -5.78
CA GLY A 126 5.77 1.52 -5.13
C GLY A 126 4.44 2.27 -5.05
N PHE A 127 3.37 1.66 -5.57
CA PHE A 127 2.02 2.22 -5.51
C PHE A 127 1.11 1.48 -4.54
N SER A 128 1.42 0.22 -4.24
CA SER A 128 0.63 -0.59 -3.32
C SER A 128 1.47 -1.67 -2.68
N LEU A 129 1.18 -1.96 -1.42
CA LEU A 129 1.68 -3.16 -0.74
C LEU A 129 0.52 -3.88 -0.08
N ASP A 130 0.71 -5.18 0.14
CA ASP A 130 -0.17 -5.96 1.01
C ASP A 130 0.59 -7.10 1.66
N PHE A 131 0.11 -7.53 2.83
CA PHE A 131 0.67 -8.63 3.59
C PHE A 131 -0.41 -9.67 3.88
N ALA A 132 -0.13 -10.92 3.54
CA ALA A 132 -1.00 -12.06 3.83
C ALA A 132 -0.93 -12.44 5.32
N ASP A 133 0.21 -12.24 5.94
CA ASP A 133 0.51 -12.46 7.35
C ASP A 133 1.72 -11.60 7.78
N ALA A 134 2.24 -11.82 9.00
CA ALA A 134 3.37 -11.05 9.52
C ALA A 134 4.71 -11.26 8.76
N ARG A 135 4.78 -12.23 7.83
CA ARG A 135 6.00 -12.60 7.11
C ARG A 135 5.90 -12.42 5.60
N HIS A 136 4.76 -12.79 5.01
CA HIS A 136 4.60 -12.87 3.56
C HIS A 136 3.87 -11.65 3.03
N GLY A 137 4.54 -10.90 2.18
CA GLY A 137 4.03 -9.68 1.59
C GLY A 137 4.46 -9.49 0.15
N ILE A 138 3.79 -8.56 -0.50
CA ILE A 138 4.06 -8.14 -1.87
C ILE A 138 4.07 -6.60 -1.94
N VAL A 139 4.99 -6.05 -2.72
CA VAL A 139 4.96 -4.66 -3.18
C VAL A 139 4.73 -4.64 -4.68
N TRP A 140 3.89 -3.72 -5.14
CA TRP A 140 3.60 -3.52 -6.55
C TRP A 140 3.66 -2.04 -6.90
N GLY A 141 4.17 -1.76 -8.10
CA GLY A 141 4.33 -0.40 -8.58
C GLY A 141 4.56 -0.33 -10.08
N GLY A 142 5.67 0.25 -10.46
CA GLY A 142 6.08 0.45 -11.85
C GLY A 142 6.20 1.92 -12.22
N ASN A 143 5.97 2.24 -13.48
CA ASN A 143 6.02 3.58 -14.01
C ASN A 143 4.64 4.01 -14.53
N TRP A 144 4.03 5.00 -13.90
CA TRP A 144 2.74 5.54 -14.33
C TRP A 144 2.77 6.13 -15.75
N GLU A 145 3.92 6.66 -16.18
CA GLU A 145 4.09 7.27 -17.51
C GLU A 145 4.41 6.21 -18.58
N ALA A 146 4.82 5.00 -18.18
CA ALA A 146 5.12 3.87 -19.07
C ALA A 146 4.48 2.59 -18.50
N LYS A 147 3.17 2.54 -18.43
CA LYS A 147 2.39 1.51 -17.72
C LYS A 147 2.60 0.08 -18.26
N GLU A 148 2.98 -0.05 -19.51
CA GLU A 148 3.29 -1.35 -20.14
C GLU A 148 4.68 -1.89 -19.74
N ASP A 149 5.56 -1.02 -19.21
CA ASP A 149 6.87 -1.45 -18.72
C ASP A 149 6.68 -2.31 -17.45
N ASN A 150 7.06 -3.56 -17.54
CA ASN A 150 6.97 -4.50 -16.42
C ASN A 150 8.34 -4.86 -15.81
N THR A 151 9.36 -4.07 -16.10
CA THR A 151 10.70 -4.23 -15.50
C THR A 151 10.68 -3.84 -14.04
N ALA A 152 11.11 -4.74 -13.17
CA ALA A 152 11.25 -4.51 -11.72
C ALA A 152 10.01 -3.84 -11.07
N ARG A 153 8.78 -4.19 -11.51
CA ARG A 153 7.54 -3.56 -11.02
C ARG A 153 7.04 -4.11 -9.71
N ALA A 154 7.48 -5.31 -9.31
CA ALA A 154 6.97 -5.99 -8.12
C ALA A 154 8.02 -6.85 -7.44
N ALA A 155 7.90 -6.99 -6.12
CA ALA A 155 8.76 -7.85 -5.31
C ALA A 155 7.96 -8.48 -4.17
N VAL A 156 8.40 -9.64 -3.71
CA VAL A 156 7.81 -10.38 -2.58
C VAL A 156 8.80 -10.52 -1.44
N THR A 157 8.26 -10.67 -0.24
CA THR A 157 9.03 -10.94 0.99
C THR A 157 8.48 -12.19 1.69
N SER A 158 9.35 -12.87 2.46
CA SER A 158 8.98 -13.97 3.37
C SER A 158 9.53 -13.78 4.79
N ASP A 159 10.05 -12.59 5.09
CA ASP A 159 10.66 -12.23 6.38
C ASP A 159 10.05 -10.96 7.00
N GLY A 160 8.84 -10.59 6.58
CA GLY A 160 8.14 -9.43 7.11
C GLY A 160 8.61 -8.09 6.52
N GLY A 161 9.22 -8.13 5.34
CA GLY A 161 9.64 -6.94 4.60
C GLY A 161 11.06 -6.48 4.93
N GLU A 162 11.89 -7.31 5.55
CA GLU A 162 13.32 -7.02 5.75
C GLU A 162 14.09 -7.18 4.45
N THR A 163 13.79 -8.24 3.69
CA THR A 163 14.37 -8.47 2.36
C THR A 163 13.28 -8.71 1.31
N TRP A 164 13.59 -8.34 0.07
CA TRP A 164 12.65 -8.38 -1.04
C TRP A 164 13.27 -9.04 -2.26
N THR A 165 12.52 -9.93 -2.90
CA THR A 165 12.92 -10.61 -4.14
C THR A 165 12.03 -10.15 -5.29
N LEU A 166 12.63 -9.65 -6.36
CA LEU A 166 11.90 -9.26 -7.57
C LEU A 166 11.10 -10.44 -8.15
N LEU A 167 9.87 -10.18 -8.55
CA LEU A 167 9.14 -11.06 -9.45
C LEU A 167 9.73 -10.97 -10.86
N ALA A 168 9.68 -12.08 -11.60
CA ALA A 168 10.22 -12.12 -12.94
C ALA A 168 9.56 -11.08 -13.86
N ASP A 169 10.37 -10.38 -14.63
CA ASP A 169 9.88 -9.47 -15.67
C ASP A 169 9.08 -10.27 -16.71
N GLY A 170 7.99 -9.68 -17.20
CA GLY A 170 7.08 -10.34 -18.15
C GLY A 170 6.15 -11.40 -17.56
N ALA A 171 6.25 -11.70 -16.27
CA ALA A 171 5.38 -12.69 -15.58
C ALA A 171 4.01 -12.13 -15.16
N GLY A 172 3.54 -11.05 -15.76
CA GLY A 172 2.25 -10.44 -15.44
C GLY A 172 2.17 -9.01 -15.95
N PRO A 173 1.15 -8.25 -15.52
CA PRO A 173 0.97 -6.87 -15.96
C PRO A 173 2.13 -5.97 -15.50
N GLY A 174 2.30 -4.84 -16.18
CA GLY A 174 3.25 -3.80 -15.81
C GLY A 174 2.82 -3.02 -14.57
N TYR A 175 2.64 -1.71 -14.70
CA TYR A 175 2.12 -0.88 -13.63
C TYR A 175 0.83 -1.43 -13.02
N GLY A 176 0.68 -1.27 -11.70
CA GLY A 176 -0.55 -1.57 -10.97
C GLY A 176 -0.72 -0.66 -9.77
N SER A 177 -1.94 -0.19 -9.53
CA SER A 177 -2.21 0.78 -8.47
C SER A 177 -2.65 0.16 -7.15
N SER A 178 -3.21 -1.05 -7.17
CA SER A 178 -3.64 -1.74 -5.94
C SER A 178 -3.52 -3.25 -6.07
N VAL A 179 -2.65 -3.84 -5.27
CA VAL A 179 -2.50 -5.29 -5.08
C VAL A 179 -3.08 -5.69 -3.73
N ARG A 180 -3.86 -6.80 -3.67
CA ARG A 180 -4.47 -7.29 -2.42
C ARG A 180 -4.47 -8.81 -2.36
N TYR A 181 -4.05 -9.35 -1.23
CA TYR A 181 -4.25 -10.76 -0.90
C TYR A 181 -5.72 -11.03 -0.57
N ARG A 182 -6.24 -12.15 -1.07
CA ARG A 182 -7.55 -12.63 -0.64
C ARG A 182 -7.45 -13.20 0.78
N PRO A 183 -8.30 -12.75 1.72
CA PRO A 183 -8.37 -13.33 3.06
C PRO A 183 -8.61 -14.84 3.02
N GLY A 184 -7.88 -15.59 3.86
CA GLY A 184 -8.00 -17.04 3.96
C GLY A 184 -7.31 -17.86 2.86
N SER A 185 -6.63 -17.21 1.90
CA SER A 185 -5.94 -17.90 0.80
C SER A 185 -4.51 -18.36 1.16
N ALA A 186 -4.07 -18.16 2.39
CA ALA A 186 -2.70 -18.43 2.83
C ALA A 186 -1.63 -17.79 1.93
N GLY A 187 -1.91 -16.58 1.42
CA GLY A 187 -1.00 -15.82 0.56
C GLY A 187 -0.91 -16.31 -0.90
N GLN A 188 -1.81 -17.22 -1.32
CA GLN A 188 -1.77 -17.74 -2.69
C GLN A 188 -2.58 -16.89 -3.67
N GLN A 189 -3.73 -16.38 -3.24
CA GLN A 189 -4.65 -15.66 -4.13
C GLN A 189 -4.52 -14.16 -3.97
N LEU A 190 -4.30 -13.47 -5.09
CA LEU A 190 -4.18 -12.02 -5.16
C LEU A 190 -5.04 -11.44 -6.28
N ALA A 191 -5.48 -10.22 -6.06
CA ALA A 191 -6.03 -9.37 -7.12
C ALA A 191 -5.16 -8.14 -7.31
N LEU A 192 -5.00 -7.71 -8.56
CA LEU A 192 -4.31 -6.50 -8.97
C LEU A 192 -5.23 -5.66 -9.84
N VAL A 193 -5.33 -4.38 -9.54
CA VAL A 193 -6.10 -3.41 -10.34
C VAL A 193 -5.28 -2.17 -10.68
N GLY A 194 -5.76 -1.39 -11.64
CA GLY A 194 -5.08 -0.20 -12.15
C GLY A 194 -3.97 -0.54 -13.14
N THR A 195 -3.94 -1.77 -13.62
CA THR A 195 -3.08 -2.21 -14.71
C THR A 195 -3.56 -1.63 -16.05
N PRO A 196 -2.74 -1.61 -17.08
CA PRO A 196 -3.18 -1.25 -18.44
C PRO A 196 -4.35 -2.09 -18.92
N GLY A 197 -4.37 -3.39 -18.54
CA GLY A 197 -5.42 -4.33 -18.92
C GLY A 197 -6.69 -4.26 -18.06
N GLY A 198 -6.63 -3.73 -16.83
CA GLY A 198 -7.80 -3.62 -15.95
C GLY A 198 -7.70 -4.40 -14.63
N VAL A 199 -8.24 -5.61 -14.55
CA VAL A 199 -8.25 -6.46 -13.36
C VAL A 199 -7.59 -7.79 -13.65
N ASP A 200 -6.55 -8.10 -12.90
CA ASP A 200 -5.81 -9.35 -13.00
C ASP A 200 -5.79 -10.08 -11.66
N VAL A 201 -5.71 -11.41 -11.68
CA VAL A 201 -5.64 -12.25 -10.49
C VAL A 201 -4.51 -13.26 -10.58
N SER A 202 -3.99 -13.67 -9.42
CA SER A 202 -2.99 -14.72 -9.28
C SER A 202 -3.49 -15.77 -8.31
N ASP A 203 -3.12 -17.02 -8.53
CA ASP A 203 -3.42 -18.19 -7.70
C ASP A 203 -2.17 -18.82 -7.06
N ASP A 204 -1.00 -18.23 -7.28
CA ASP A 204 0.32 -18.79 -6.92
C ASP A 204 1.25 -17.75 -6.25
N GLY A 205 0.66 -16.86 -5.44
CA GLY A 205 1.43 -15.87 -4.68
C GLY A 205 2.01 -14.74 -5.53
N GLY A 206 1.45 -14.50 -6.73
CA GLY A 206 1.89 -13.41 -7.62
C GLY A 206 2.91 -13.85 -8.68
N THR A 207 3.22 -15.15 -8.79
CA THR A 207 4.17 -15.67 -9.77
C THR A 207 3.60 -15.63 -11.19
N THR A 208 2.34 -16.05 -11.36
CA THR A 208 1.62 -15.95 -12.63
C THR A 208 0.29 -15.20 -12.46
N TRP A 209 -0.17 -14.58 -13.55
CA TRP A 209 -1.35 -13.73 -13.53
C TRP A 209 -2.32 -14.08 -14.66
N ARG A 210 -3.59 -13.98 -14.34
CA ARG A 210 -4.70 -14.21 -15.28
C ARG A 210 -5.58 -12.98 -15.34
N HIS A 211 -5.86 -12.52 -16.54
CA HIS A 211 -6.76 -11.41 -16.80
C HIS A 211 -8.23 -11.79 -16.51
N VAL A 212 -8.99 -10.87 -15.91
CA VAL A 212 -10.39 -11.08 -15.53
C VAL A 212 -11.33 -10.05 -16.16
N SER A 213 -10.90 -8.80 -16.28
CA SER A 213 -11.78 -7.71 -16.75
C SER A 213 -10.99 -6.54 -17.31
N ASP A 214 -11.41 -6.00 -18.44
CA ASP A 214 -10.85 -4.78 -19.05
C ASP A 214 -11.27 -3.49 -18.32
N SER A 215 -12.12 -3.57 -17.29
CA SER A 215 -12.60 -2.40 -16.57
C SER A 215 -11.50 -1.79 -15.72
N SER A 216 -11.26 -0.50 -15.90
CA SER A 216 -10.21 0.23 -15.20
C SER A 216 -10.68 0.74 -13.84
N PHE A 217 -9.91 0.39 -12.81
CA PHE A 217 -10.10 0.84 -11.42
C PHE A 217 -8.77 1.29 -10.83
N TYR A 218 -8.80 1.97 -9.67
CA TYR A 218 -7.59 2.39 -8.96
C TYR A 218 -7.41 1.70 -7.62
N ALA A 219 -8.50 1.37 -6.94
CA ALA A 219 -8.49 0.79 -5.61
C ALA A 219 -9.22 -0.55 -5.57
N ALA A 220 -8.72 -1.47 -4.75
CA ALA A 220 -9.30 -2.78 -4.51
C ALA A 220 -9.32 -3.11 -3.01
N ARG A 221 -10.37 -3.79 -2.56
CA ARG A 221 -10.46 -4.38 -1.21
C ARG A 221 -11.30 -5.64 -1.27
N PHE A 222 -10.82 -6.69 -0.63
CA PHE A 222 -11.65 -7.87 -0.39
C PHE A 222 -12.65 -7.62 0.75
N SER A 223 -13.80 -8.28 0.68
CA SER A 223 -14.64 -8.48 1.87
C SER A 223 -13.85 -9.28 2.93
N PRO A 224 -14.11 -9.08 4.23
CA PRO A 224 -13.35 -9.76 5.30
C PRO A 224 -13.35 -11.29 5.21
N ASP A 225 -14.43 -11.87 4.66
CA ASP A 225 -14.57 -13.31 4.42
C ASP A 225 -13.95 -13.80 3.09
N GLY A 226 -13.35 -12.90 2.31
CA GLY A 226 -12.78 -13.20 1.00
C GLY A 226 -13.79 -13.58 -0.08
N SER A 227 -15.09 -13.41 0.16
CA SER A 227 -16.16 -13.83 -0.77
C SER A 227 -16.33 -12.91 -1.98
N ALA A 228 -15.81 -11.67 -1.91
CA ALA A 228 -15.89 -10.71 -3.00
C ALA A 228 -14.73 -9.73 -2.98
N LEU A 229 -14.31 -9.30 -4.17
CA LEU A 229 -13.43 -8.15 -4.39
C LEU A 229 -14.29 -6.93 -4.74
N TRP A 230 -14.14 -5.87 -3.99
CA TRP A 230 -14.68 -4.55 -4.28
C TRP A 230 -13.62 -3.69 -4.92
N VAL A 231 -13.97 -2.97 -5.98
CA VAL A 231 -13.06 -2.13 -6.76
C VAL A 231 -13.70 -0.78 -7.03
N SER A 232 -12.88 0.28 -7.06
CA SER A 232 -13.36 1.63 -7.37
C SER A 232 -12.33 2.41 -8.18
N GLY A 233 -12.81 3.36 -8.98
CA GLY A 233 -11.99 4.22 -9.82
C GLY A 233 -12.73 4.63 -11.08
N ASN A 234 -12.25 5.65 -11.77
CA ASN A 234 -12.82 6.14 -13.02
C ASN A 234 -14.34 6.39 -12.98
N GLY A 235 -14.86 6.89 -11.84
CA GLY A 235 -16.28 7.13 -11.66
C GLY A 235 -17.13 5.86 -11.48
N GLN A 236 -16.51 4.71 -11.25
CA GLN A 236 -17.16 3.42 -11.14
C GLN A 236 -16.91 2.77 -9.77
N LEU A 237 -17.87 1.99 -9.33
CA LEU A 237 -17.75 1.04 -8.22
C LEU A 237 -18.15 -0.34 -8.75
N GLY A 238 -17.29 -1.32 -8.56
CA GLY A 238 -17.50 -2.69 -9.02
C GLY A 238 -17.41 -3.71 -7.89
N ARG A 239 -18.02 -4.87 -8.10
CA ARG A 239 -17.94 -6.02 -7.21
C ARG A 239 -17.75 -7.30 -8.03
N PHE A 240 -16.68 -8.02 -7.75
CA PHE A 240 -16.41 -9.34 -8.33
C PHE A 240 -16.60 -10.40 -7.24
N PRO A 241 -17.65 -11.25 -7.31
CA PRO A 241 -17.72 -12.44 -6.47
C PRO A 241 -16.50 -13.33 -6.65
N ALA A 242 -16.05 -14.02 -5.61
CA ALA A 242 -14.91 -14.93 -5.70
C ALA A 242 -15.06 -15.97 -6.83
N SER A 243 -16.28 -16.46 -7.06
CA SER A 243 -16.58 -17.40 -8.16
C SER A 243 -16.32 -16.81 -9.56
N VAL A 244 -16.47 -15.50 -9.75
CA VAL A 244 -16.12 -14.82 -11.02
C VAL A 244 -14.60 -14.68 -11.15
N LEU A 245 -13.90 -14.58 -10.04
CA LEU A 245 -12.44 -14.58 -10.00
C LEU A 245 -11.83 -16.00 -10.11
N GLY A 246 -12.68 -17.03 -10.21
CA GLY A 246 -12.24 -18.42 -10.30
C GLY A 246 -11.91 -19.07 -8.94
N TRP A 247 -12.44 -18.53 -7.85
CA TRP A 247 -12.14 -18.92 -6.46
C TRP A 247 -13.35 -19.41 -5.67
#